data_370b3fff018e0a39f8e0c9d540ccb0b1
#
_entry.id   370b3fff018e0a39f8e0c9d540ccb0b1
#
_cell.length_a   1.000
_cell.length_b   1.000
_cell.length_c   1.000
_cell.angle_alpha   90.00
_cell.angle_beta   90.00
_cell.angle_gamma   90.00
#
_symmetry.space_group_name_H-M   'P 1'
#
loop_
_entity.id
_entity.type
_entity.pdbx_description
1 polymer ?
#
loop_
_entity_poly.entity_id
_entity_poly.type
_entity_poly.pdbx_seq_one_letter_code
_entity_poly.pdbx_strand_id
1 'polypeptide(L)' 'MFIKNAFITVNGVWGEFAEWNDCPVSCGGGERNRVRTCDSPAPAHGGNDCTVDGSSNTEVERCNENPCPGYYHFKKG' A
#
# COMPACT_ATOMS: atom_id res chain seq x y z
N MET A 1 35.92 -18.73 2.76
CA MET A 1 35.50 -18.47 2.90
C MET A 1 34.76 -18.11 3.32
N PHE A 2 34.44 -17.78 3.60
CA PHE A 2 33.88 -17.45 4.06
C PHE A 2 33.25 -16.58 4.34
N ILE A 3 32.72 -16.56 4.90
CA ILE A 3 32.56 -15.52 5.49
C ILE A 3 32.14 -14.54 4.68
N LYS A 4 32.61 -14.48 3.81
CA LYS A 4 32.24 -13.71 2.98
C LYS A 4 30.88 -13.60 2.81
N ASN A 5 30.26 -14.56 2.86
CA ASN A 5 28.88 -14.55 2.70
C ASN A 5 28.20 -13.67 3.65
N ALA A 6 28.78 -13.52 4.79
CA ALA A 6 28.15 -12.71 5.80
C ALA A 6 28.04 -11.27 5.39
N PHE A 7 28.79 -10.88 4.37
CA PHE A 7 28.79 -9.48 3.99
C PHE A 7 28.05 -9.22 2.70
N ILE A 8 27.38 -10.22 2.17
CA ILE A 8 26.59 -9.99 0.98
C ILE A 8 25.36 -9.21 1.38
N THR A 9 25.20 -8.03 0.78
CA THR A 9 24.02 -7.24 1.09
C THR A 9 22.81 -7.84 0.44
N VAL A 10 21.67 -7.67 1.08
CA VAL A 10 20.40 -8.14 0.56
C VAL A 10 19.50 -6.93 0.47
N ASN A 11 19.16 -6.54 -0.73
CA ASN A 11 18.25 -5.41 -0.90
C ASN A 11 16.84 -5.90 -0.67
N GLY A 12 16.04 -5.09 -0.02
CA GLY A 12 14.65 -5.42 0.23
C GLY A 12 13.87 -5.44 -1.06
N VAL A 13 12.89 -6.31 -1.12
CA VAL A 13 11.98 -6.40 -2.26
C VAL A 13 10.56 -6.37 -1.71
N TRP A 14 9.70 -5.57 -2.32
CA TRP A 14 8.32 -5.47 -1.87
C TRP A 14 7.61 -6.80 -2.05
N GLY A 15 6.83 -7.18 -1.06
CA GLY A 15 5.91 -8.29 -1.20
C GLY A 15 4.69 -7.85 -1.99
N GLU A 16 3.75 -8.75 -2.15
CA GLU A 16 2.53 -8.44 -2.86
C GLU A 16 1.68 -7.50 -2.02
N PHE A 17 0.93 -6.64 -2.68
CA PHE A 17 -0.03 -5.82 -1.96
C PHE A 17 -1.12 -6.70 -1.37
N ALA A 18 -1.54 -6.37 -0.18
CA ALA A 18 -2.71 -7.00 0.43
C ALA A 18 -3.96 -6.58 -0.31
N GLU A 19 -5.08 -7.14 0.07
CA GLU A 19 -6.35 -6.78 -0.54
C GLU A 19 -6.69 -5.33 -0.20
N TRP A 20 -7.41 -4.69 -1.10
CA TRP A 20 -7.92 -3.36 -0.81
C TRP A 20 -8.88 -3.44 0.37
N ASN A 21 -8.82 -2.44 1.25
CA ASN A 21 -9.82 -2.41 2.31
C ASN A 21 -11.13 -1.91 1.71
N ASP A 22 -12.19 -1.99 2.51
CA ASP A 22 -13.52 -1.62 2.02
C ASP A 22 -13.62 -0.13 1.83
N CYS A 23 -14.37 0.27 0.84
CA CYS A 23 -14.66 1.68 0.63
C CYS A 23 -15.53 2.16 1.80
N PRO A 24 -15.16 3.23 2.46
CA PRO A 24 -15.91 3.70 3.63
C PRO A 24 -17.27 4.29 3.30
N VAL A 25 -17.54 4.53 2.03
CA VAL A 25 -18.83 5.10 1.62
C VAL A 25 -19.35 4.30 0.46
N SER A 26 -20.66 4.27 0.30
CA SER A 26 -21.28 3.57 -0.80
C SER A 26 -21.51 4.49 -2.00
N CYS A 27 -21.38 5.78 -1.81
CA CYS A 27 -21.57 6.75 -2.87
C CYS A 27 -20.94 8.05 -2.43
N GLY A 28 -20.80 9.00 -3.33
CA GLY A 28 -20.31 10.33 -2.98
C GLY A 28 -18.81 10.47 -2.93
N GLY A 29 -18.11 9.39 -3.18
CA GLY A 29 -16.64 9.44 -3.26
C GLY A 29 -15.95 9.20 -1.94
N GLY A 30 -15.12 8.19 -1.89
CA GLY A 30 -14.27 7.91 -0.76
C GLY A 30 -12.93 7.43 -1.25
N GLU A 31 -12.12 6.92 -0.34
CA GLU A 31 -10.82 6.38 -0.67
C GLU A 31 -10.63 5.07 0.05
N ARG A 32 -9.93 4.16 -0.58
CA ARG A 32 -9.55 2.92 0.07
C ARG A 32 -8.07 2.72 -0.17
N ASN A 33 -7.47 1.86 0.60
CA ASN A 33 -6.05 1.64 0.46
C ASN A 33 -5.69 0.19 0.61
N ARG A 34 -4.47 -0.11 0.26
CA ARG A 34 -3.89 -1.43 0.51
C ARG A 34 -2.42 -1.22 0.82
N VAL A 35 -1.84 -2.21 1.47
CA VAL A 35 -0.47 -2.07 1.92
C VAL A 35 0.34 -3.29 1.51
N ARG A 36 1.63 -3.12 1.47
CA ARG A 36 2.56 -4.21 1.24
C ARG A 36 3.71 -4.06 2.22
N THR A 37 4.48 -5.12 2.34
CA THR A 37 5.57 -5.15 3.30
C THR A 37 6.88 -5.39 2.57
N CYS A 38 7.94 -4.79 3.05
CA CYS A 38 9.25 -4.97 2.48
C CYS A 38 9.89 -6.21 3.10
N ASP A 39 9.47 -7.36 2.62
CA ASP A 39 9.89 -8.61 3.25
C ASP A 39 10.10 -9.76 2.27
N SER A 40 10.30 -9.47 1.00
CA SER A 40 10.37 -10.53 0.00
C SER A 40 11.64 -10.43 -0.85
N PRO A 41 12.79 -10.37 -0.23
CA PRO A 41 13.12 -10.52 1.17
C PRO A 41 13.20 -9.16 1.88
N ALA A 42 13.32 -9.22 3.19
CA ALA A 42 13.61 -8.01 3.95
C ALA A 42 15.06 -7.62 3.70
N PRO A 43 15.39 -6.33 3.78
CA PRO A 43 16.78 -5.93 3.59
C PRO A 43 17.65 -6.48 4.73
N ALA A 44 18.88 -6.79 4.41
CA ALA A 44 19.80 -7.33 5.40
C ALA A 44 21.22 -6.97 5.03
N HIS A 45 22.06 -7.00 6.03
CA HIS A 45 23.51 -6.80 5.84
C HIS A 45 23.81 -5.51 5.10
N GLY A 46 23.10 -4.46 5.42
CA GLY A 46 23.35 -3.16 4.80
C GLY A 46 22.70 -2.99 3.44
N GLY A 47 21.84 -3.91 3.05
CA GLY A 47 21.14 -3.75 1.78
C GLY A 47 20.12 -2.62 1.82
N ASN A 48 19.66 -2.21 0.67
CA ASN A 48 18.76 -1.09 0.54
C ASN A 48 17.35 -1.46 0.99
N ASP A 49 16.69 -0.50 1.64
CA ASP A 49 15.28 -0.66 1.94
C ASP A 49 14.46 -0.55 0.66
N CYS A 50 13.26 -1.09 0.67
CA CYS A 50 12.41 -1.06 -0.50
C CYS A 50 12.05 0.34 -0.94
N THR A 51 12.09 1.31 -0.02
CA THR A 51 11.70 2.66 -0.34
C THR A 51 12.82 3.48 -0.97
N VAL A 52 13.97 2.86 -1.21
CA VAL A 52 15.13 3.60 -1.70
C VAL A 52 14.84 4.25 -3.07
N ASP A 53 13.93 3.68 -3.84
CA ASP A 53 13.58 4.23 -5.15
C ASP A 53 12.39 5.18 -5.09
N GLY A 54 11.97 5.56 -3.90
CA GLY A 54 10.82 6.45 -3.76
C GLY A 54 9.48 5.76 -3.70
N SER A 55 9.46 4.44 -3.78
CA SER A 55 8.19 3.72 -3.74
C SER A 55 7.63 3.67 -2.33
N SER A 56 6.37 3.36 -2.21
CA SER A 56 5.66 3.40 -0.94
C SER A 56 5.08 2.05 -0.59
N ASN A 57 4.87 1.83 0.70
CA ASN A 57 4.23 0.60 1.17
C ASN A 57 2.71 0.70 1.09
N THR A 58 2.17 1.81 0.66
CA THR A 58 0.72 2.03 0.65
C THR A 58 0.28 2.54 -0.69
N GLU A 59 -0.87 2.06 -1.13
CA GLU A 59 -1.49 2.54 -2.36
C GLU A 59 -2.90 2.98 -2.02
N VAL A 60 -3.33 4.08 -2.60
CA VAL A 60 -4.65 4.66 -2.31
C VAL A 60 -5.37 4.84 -3.63
N GLU A 61 -6.65 4.55 -3.65
CA GLU A 61 -7.45 4.83 -4.84
C GLU A 61 -8.82 5.33 -4.43
N ARG A 62 -9.45 6.05 -5.33
CA ARG A 62 -10.80 6.53 -5.10
C ARG A 62 -11.77 5.39 -5.30
N CYS A 63 -12.88 5.46 -4.59
CA CYS A 63 -13.89 4.41 -4.70
C CYS A 63 -15.27 5.00 -4.55
N ASN A 64 -16.24 4.33 -5.17
CA ASN A 64 -17.66 4.67 -5.08
C ASN A 64 -17.91 6.16 -5.30
N GLU A 65 -17.42 6.64 -6.43
CA GLU A 65 -17.49 8.05 -6.74
C GLU A 65 -18.83 8.49 -7.30
N ASN A 66 -19.70 7.54 -7.59
CA ASN A 66 -21.02 7.88 -8.11
C ASN A 66 -21.75 8.76 -7.11
N PRO A 67 -22.53 9.73 -7.57
CA PRO A 67 -23.24 10.60 -6.64
C PRO A 67 -24.26 9.82 -5.85
N CYS A 68 -24.46 10.25 -4.62
CA CYS A 68 -25.48 9.64 -3.80
C CYS A 68 -26.85 10.03 -4.34
N PRO A 69 -27.86 9.16 -4.16
CA PRO A 69 -29.19 9.49 -4.65
C PRO A 69 -29.66 10.82 -4.09
N GLY A 70 -30.40 11.55 -4.90
CA GLY A 70 -30.80 12.89 -4.52
C GLY A 70 -31.61 12.97 -3.26
N TYR A 71 -32.36 11.95 -2.94
CA TYR A 71 -33.18 12.03 -1.73
C TYR A 71 -32.31 12.11 -0.47
N TYR A 72 -31.07 11.72 -0.54
CA TYR A 72 -30.21 11.89 0.62
C TYR A 72 -29.97 13.37 0.88
N HIS A 73 -29.89 14.11 -0.16
CA HIS A 73 -29.63 15.54 0.02
C HIS A 73 -30.81 16.20 0.71
N PHE A 74 -31.99 15.81 0.35
CA PHE A 74 -33.12 16.42 0.98
C PHE A 74 -33.18 16.09 2.44
N LYS A 75 -32.79 14.93 2.80
CA LYS A 75 -32.83 14.58 4.17
C LYS A 75 -31.91 15.38 4.98
N LYS A 76 -30.82 15.78 4.42
CA LYS A 76 -29.96 16.53 5.16
C LYS A 76 -30.33 17.92 5.15
N GLY A 77 -31.04 18.32 4.21
CA GLY A 77 -31.41 19.69 4.00
C GLY A 77 -32.21 20.24 5.03
#